data_d3b86c841c4c8e7d42edc4cebc470355
#
_entry.id   d3b86c841c4c8e7d42edc4cebc470355
#
_cell.length_a   1.000
_cell.length_b   1.000
_cell.length_c   1.000
_cell.angle_alpha   90.00
_cell.angle_beta   90.00
_cell.angle_gamma   90.00
#
_symmetry.space_group_name_H-M   'P 1'
#
loop_
_entity.id
_entity.type
_entity.pdbx_description
1 polymer ?
#
loop_
_entity_poly.entity_id
_entity_poly.type
_entity_poly.pdbx_seq_one_letter_code
_entity_poly.pdbx_strand_id
1 'polypeptide(L)'
;MTELRFTTLVEAPLTVAFDVARALGLPWSRPLTEVVSERPWRVVHGAAPGLAHTREFVPTAAGTSVHTRVGWEPRGLLDRALLRRRIARAMTAHLDAYAAAAARRALDVTQVVGAALVDDRRRVLVAQRGTGGLAGLWEFPGGKVERGESDLVALVRECREELGVGITPQSFLGEVPLDGVVAGGAPGASTLRVWSGAITAGELVAHEHSELRWLPAGELEALDWIPADRPLLPAVRALLAQL
;
A
#
# COMPACT_ATOMS: atom_id res chain seq x y z
N MET A 1 3.14 20.61 25.16
CA MET A 1 2.13 19.69 24.60
C MET A 1 2.43 18.27 25.04
N THR A 2 1.45 17.52 25.50
CA THR A 2 1.58 16.09 25.85
C THR A 2 1.11 15.26 24.65
N GLU A 3 1.73 14.11 24.40
CA GLU A 3 1.41 13.28 23.26
C GLU A 3 1.25 11.80 23.65
N LEU A 4 0.35 11.09 23.01
CA LEU A 4 0.27 9.64 22.97
C LEU A 4 0.43 9.16 21.55
N ARG A 5 1.11 8.03 21.40
CA ARG A 5 1.34 7.35 20.12
C ARG A 5 0.75 5.95 20.17
N PHE A 6 0.15 5.55 19.06
CA PHE A 6 -0.41 4.23 18.86
C PHE A 6 0.04 3.74 17.49
N THR A 7 0.29 2.45 17.39
CA THR A 7 0.52 1.79 16.12
C THR A 7 -0.44 0.62 16.01
N THR A 8 -1.18 0.55 14.92
CA THR A 8 -2.16 -0.51 14.67
C THR A 8 -1.88 -1.09 13.29
N LEU A 9 -1.66 -2.40 13.21
CA LEU A 9 -1.66 -3.12 11.94
C LEU A 9 -3.11 -3.38 11.54
N VAL A 10 -3.43 -3.04 10.30
CA VAL A 10 -4.76 -3.23 9.70
C VAL A 10 -4.59 -4.15 8.50
N GLU A 11 -5.25 -5.30 8.53
CA GLU A 11 -5.24 -6.27 7.42
C GLU A 11 -6.13 -5.77 6.27
N ALA A 12 -5.71 -4.67 5.68
CA ALA A 12 -6.39 -4.02 4.57
C ALA A 12 -5.39 -3.26 3.70
N PRO A 13 -5.70 -3.08 2.40
CA PRO A 13 -4.95 -2.22 1.51
C PRO A 13 -4.90 -0.78 2.02
N LEU A 14 -3.86 -0.06 1.62
CA LEU A 14 -3.58 1.32 2.02
C LEU A 14 -4.79 2.26 1.83
N THR A 15 -5.42 2.20 0.65
CA THR A 15 -6.59 3.03 0.33
C THR A 15 -7.80 2.71 1.20
N VAL A 16 -8.05 1.41 1.45
CA VAL A 16 -9.14 0.95 2.33
C VAL A 16 -8.90 1.41 3.76
N ALA A 17 -7.68 1.23 4.26
CA ALA A 17 -7.29 1.66 5.61
C ALA A 17 -7.53 3.17 5.79
N PHE A 18 -7.13 3.98 4.81
CA PHE A 18 -7.34 5.43 4.85
C PHE A 18 -8.82 5.81 4.79
N ASP A 19 -9.58 5.28 3.82
CA ASP A 19 -10.97 5.66 3.59
C ASP A 19 -11.88 5.23 4.76
N VAL A 20 -11.66 4.03 5.32
CA VAL A 20 -12.39 3.55 6.51
C VAL A 20 -12.04 4.39 7.74
N ALA A 21 -10.77 4.80 7.91
CA ALA A 21 -10.39 5.68 9.01
C ALA A 21 -11.12 7.03 8.96
N ARG A 22 -11.33 7.59 7.77
CA ARG A 22 -12.10 8.83 7.59
C ARG A 22 -13.60 8.62 7.80
N ALA A 23 -14.16 7.54 7.24
CA ALA A 23 -15.59 7.23 7.38
C ALA A 23 -16.00 6.94 8.83
N LEU A 24 -15.15 6.25 9.59
CA LEU A 24 -15.38 5.95 11.01
C LEU A 24 -15.24 7.20 11.89
N GLY A 25 -14.52 8.21 11.42
CA GLY A 25 -14.25 9.44 12.15
C GLY A 25 -13.29 9.28 13.32
N LEU A 26 -13.50 10.06 14.38
CA LEU A 26 -12.63 10.15 15.55
C LEU A 26 -13.40 9.86 16.85
N PRO A 27 -12.76 9.29 17.89
CA PRO A 27 -13.43 8.90 19.13
C PRO A 27 -13.64 10.09 20.11
N TRP A 28 -13.78 11.30 19.58
CA TRP A 28 -13.92 12.50 20.38
C TRP A 28 -15.36 12.99 20.40
N SER A 29 -15.82 13.41 21.56
CA SER A 29 -17.17 14.01 21.72
C SER A 29 -17.33 15.37 21.03
N ARG A 30 -16.22 16.04 20.75
CA ARG A 30 -16.19 17.28 19.97
C ARG A 30 -15.58 17.00 18.60
N PRO A 31 -16.20 17.45 17.50
CA PRO A 31 -15.63 17.30 16.18
C PRO A 31 -14.31 18.07 16.08
N LEU A 32 -13.33 17.48 15.44
CA LEU A 32 -12.09 18.14 15.02
C LEU A 32 -12.20 18.49 13.54
N THR A 33 -11.63 19.62 13.16
CA THR A 33 -11.56 20.00 11.74
C THR A 33 -10.40 19.26 11.06
N GLU A 34 -10.67 18.66 9.89
CA GLU A 34 -9.62 18.13 9.03
C GLU A 34 -8.81 19.29 8.46
N VAL A 35 -7.51 19.35 8.76
CA VAL A 35 -6.62 20.45 8.35
C VAL A 35 -5.61 19.99 7.29
N VAL A 36 -5.34 18.69 7.20
CA VAL A 36 -4.52 18.07 6.14
C VAL A 36 -5.17 16.76 5.72
N SER A 37 -5.25 16.54 4.43
CA SER A 37 -5.68 15.28 3.84
C SER A 37 -4.82 14.96 2.63
N GLU A 38 -3.88 14.06 2.81
CA GLU A 38 -2.95 13.55 1.79
C GLU A 38 -3.29 12.08 1.53
N ARG A 39 -4.36 11.82 0.77
CA ARG A 39 -4.80 10.46 0.47
C ARG A 39 -3.78 9.71 -0.39
N PRO A 40 -3.45 8.46 -0.06
CA PRO A 40 -3.89 7.66 1.09
C PRO A 40 -2.90 7.65 2.27
N TRP A 41 -2.02 8.64 2.39
CA TRP A 41 -0.84 8.59 3.25
C TRP A 41 -1.04 9.23 4.63
N ARG A 42 -1.80 10.33 4.70
CA ARG A 42 -1.85 11.11 5.93
C ARG A 42 -3.14 11.90 6.07
N VAL A 43 -3.65 11.94 7.31
CA VAL A 43 -4.74 12.86 7.69
C VAL A 43 -4.43 13.51 9.05
N VAL A 44 -4.68 14.81 9.15
CA VAL A 44 -4.49 15.59 10.37
C VAL A 44 -5.78 16.31 10.70
N HIS A 45 -6.22 16.18 11.94
CA HIS A 45 -7.34 16.92 12.50
C HIS A 45 -6.87 17.78 13.65
N GLY A 46 -7.41 18.99 13.77
CA GLY A 46 -7.09 19.91 14.84
C GLY A 46 -8.31 20.65 15.35
N ALA A 47 -8.27 21.07 16.60
CA ALA A 47 -9.19 22.03 17.19
C ALA A 47 -8.42 23.03 18.07
N ALA A 48 -8.79 24.29 18.04
CA ALA A 48 -8.31 25.28 18.99
C ALA A 48 -9.21 25.27 20.23
N PRO A 49 -8.65 25.31 21.47
CA PRO A 49 -7.25 25.11 21.82
C PRO A 49 -6.91 23.64 22.12
N GLY A 50 -5.85 23.14 21.54
CA GLY A 50 -5.01 22.12 22.19
C GLY A 50 -5.28 20.66 21.94
N LEU A 51 -6.15 20.22 21.04
CA LEU A 51 -6.25 18.80 20.65
C LEU A 51 -5.85 18.62 19.18
N ALA A 52 -4.83 17.80 18.91
CA ALA A 52 -4.41 17.42 17.58
C ALA A 52 -4.45 15.89 17.43
N HIS A 53 -4.89 15.41 16.27
CA HIS A 53 -4.94 14.00 15.96
C HIS A 53 -4.37 13.77 14.55
N THR A 54 -3.27 13.05 14.47
CA THR A 54 -2.61 12.73 13.21
C THR A 54 -2.64 11.22 12.99
N ARG A 55 -2.95 10.79 11.77
CA ARG A 55 -2.79 9.41 11.30
C ARG A 55 -1.88 9.40 10.08
N GLU A 56 -0.91 8.53 10.10
CA GLU A 56 -0.02 8.23 8.97
C GLU A 56 -0.19 6.76 8.61
N PHE A 57 -0.31 6.48 7.33
CA PHE A 57 -0.61 5.15 6.79
C PHE A 57 0.61 4.68 6.00
N VAL A 58 1.16 3.53 6.40
CA VAL A 58 2.36 2.96 5.79
C VAL A 58 2.04 1.54 5.32
N PRO A 59 2.12 1.26 4.00
CA PRO A 59 1.87 -0.08 3.50
C PRO A 59 2.95 -1.04 3.98
N THR A 60 2.55 -2.26 4.30
CA THR A 60 3.42 -3.36 4.72
C THR A 60 3.03 -4.66 4.04
N ALA A 61 3.87 -5.67 4.12
CA ALA A 61 3.56 -7.01 3.61
C ALA A 61 2.26 -7.59 4.17
N ALA A 62 1.90 -7.25 5.41
CA ALA A 62 0.72 -7.79 6.10
C ALA A 62 -0.51 -6.85 6.07
N GLY A 63 -0.50 -5.82 5.23
CA GLY A 63 -1.57 -4.81 5.15
C GLY A 63 -1.03 -3.40 5.39
N THR A 64 -1.71 -2.59 6.18
CA THR A 64 -1.33 -1.19 6.44
C THR A 64 -1.01 -0.97 7.92
N SER A 65 0.18 -0.46 8.23
CA SER A 65 0.53 0.03 9.55
C SER A 65 0.04 1.47 9.71
N VAL A 66 -0.80 1.71 10.71
CA VAL A 66 -1.38 3.03 10.99
C VAL A 66 -0.77 3.62 12.24
N HIS A 67 0.01 4.68 12.06
CA HIS A 67 0.64 5.41 13.14
C HIS A 67 -0.24 6.59 13.55
N THR A 68 -0.83 6.50 14.74
CA THR A 68 -1.71 7.54 15.28
C THR A 68 -1.00 8.33 16.37
N ARG A 69 -1.03 9.65 16.27
CA ARG A 69 -0.54 10.59 17.29
C ARG A 69 -1.68 11.46 17.78
N VAL A 70 -1.83 11.54 19.10
CA VAL A 70 -2.82 12.41 19.76
C VAL A 70 -2.09 13.33 20.71
N GLY A 71 -2.07 14.62 20.38
CA GLY A 71 -1.46 15.68 21.17
C GLY A 71 -2.52 16.52 21.88
N TRP A 72 -2.26 16.93 23.14
CA TRP A 72 -3.13 17.83 23.88
C TRP A 72 -2.34 18.72 24.84
N GLU A 73 -2.98 19.80 25.32
CA GLU A 73 -2.44 20.71 26.31
C GLU A 73 -3.15 20.51 27.66
N PRO A 74 -2.48 19.89 28.67
CA PRO A 74 -3.07 19.68 29.96
C PRO A 74 -3.03 20.97 30.80
N ARG A 75 -4.06 21.21 31.63
CA ARG A 75 -4.15 22.34 32.54
C ARG A 75 -3.38 22.15 33.85
N GLY A 76 -2.86 20.94 34.11
CA GLY A 76 -2.11 20.58 35.28
C GLY A 76 -1.73 19.10 35.36
N LEU A 77 -1.00 18.66 36.39
CA LEU A 77 -0.50 17.29 36.52
C LEU A 77 -1.64 16.26 36.65
N LEU A 78 -2.66 16.55 37.46
CA LEU A 78 -3.83 15.66 37.62
C LEU A 78 -4.64 15.56 36.33
N ASP A 79 -4.90 16.68 35.66
CA ASP A 79 -5.57 16.75 34.37
C ASP A 79 -4.79 15.96 33.32
N ARG A 80 -3.46 16.07 33.29
CA ARG A 80 -2.58 15.30 32.44
C ARG A 80 -2.76 13.79 32.62
N ALA A 81 -2.77 13.31 33.89
CA ALA A 81 -2.90 11.88 34.17
C ALA A 81 -4.28 11.33 33.83
N LEU A 82 -5.34 12.06 34.15
CA LEU A 82 -6.72 11.68 33.88
C LEU A 82 -7.02 11.67 32.37
N LEU A 83 -6.64 12.74 31.65
CA LEU A 83 -6.82 12.83 30.20
C LEU A 83 -6.01 11.76 29.48
N ARG A 84 -4.76 11.51 29.88
CA ARG A 84 -3.96 10.41 29.30
C ARG A 84 -4.67 9.07 29.36
N ARG A 85 -5.24 8.70 30.54
CA ARG A 85 -5.98 7.43 30.69
C ARG A 85 -7.25 7.40 29.84
N ARG A 86 -8.01 8.49 29.79
CA ARG A 86 -9.23 8.60 29.00
C ARG A 86 -8.93 8.49 27.50
N ILE A 87 -7.94 9.24 27.00
CA ILE A 87 -7.50 9.21 25.61
C ILE A 87 -7.01 7.81 25.26
N ALA A 88 -6.14 7.20 26.08
CA ALA A 88 -5.64 5.86 25.80
C ALA A 88 -6.77 4.85 25.67
N ARG A 89 -7.72 4.81 26.62
CA ARG A 89 -8.86 3.87 26.60
C ARG A 89 -9.76 4.11 25.38
N ALA A 90 -10.10 5.36 25.08
CA ALA A 90 -10.94 5.70 23.92
C ALA A 90 -10.26 5.32 22.60
N MET A 91 -8.95 5.58 22.49
CA MET A 91 -8.19 5.23 21.29
C MET A 91 -8.05 3.74 21.09
N THR A 92 -7.75 2.95 22.13
CA THR A 92 -7.65 1.49 22.00
C THR A 92 -8.96 0.92 21.45
N ALA A 93 -10.10 1.20 22.08
CA ALA A 93 -11.38 0.69 21.61
C ALA A 93 -11.73 1.16 20.17
N HIS A 94 -11.36 2.41 19.84
CA HIS A 94 -11.60 2.94 18.50
C HIS A 94 -10.70 2.28 17.44
N LEU A 95 -9.43 2.03 17.76
CA LEU A 95 -8.50 1.39 16.83
C LEU A 95 -8.86 -0.07 16.58
N ASP A 96 -9.34 -0.80 17.59
CA ASP A 96 -9.84 -2.18 17.43
C ASP A 96 -11.06 -2.22 16.49
N ALA A 97 -12.02 -1.33 16.71
CA ALA A 97 -13.20 -1.22 15.85
C ALA A 97 -12.84 -0.81 14.40
N TYR A 98 -11.89 0.10 14.27
CA TYR A 98 -11.36 0.55 13.00
C TYR A 98 -10.67 -0.59 12.24
N ALA A 99 -9.74 -1.32 12.87
CA ALA A 99 -9.04 -2.43 12.25
C ALA A 99 -10.03 -3.50 11.75
N ALA A 100 -11.01 -3.87 12.58
CA ALA A 100 -12.05 -4.82 12.19
C ALA A 100 -12.93 -4.32 11.03
N ALA A 101 -13.26 -3.04 10.99
CA ALA A 101 -14.05 -2.46 9.90
C ALA A 101 -13.27 -2.43 8.58
N ALA A 102 -12.00 -2.07 8.63
CA ALA A 102 -11.13 -2.02 7.45
C ALA A 102 -10.86 -3.42 6.89
N ALA A 103 -10.57 -4.41 7.74
CA ALA A 103 -10.40 -5.79 7.32
C ALA A 103 -11.64 -6.36 6.62
N ARG A 104 -12.85 -6.08 7.15
CA ARG A 104 -14.11 -6.45 6.48
C ARG A 104 -14.27 -5.77 5.12
N ARG A 105 -13.97 -4.47 5.03
CA ARG A 105 -14.08 -3.72 3.77
C ARG A 105 -13.08 -4.20 2.72
N ALA A 106 -11.90 -4.67 3.14
CA ALA A 106 -10.88 -5.19 2.25
C ALA A 106 -11.33 -6.41 1.43
N LEU A 107 -12.27 -7.20 1.96
CA LEU A 107 -12.83 -8.38 1.25
C LEU A 107 -13.60 -8.02 -0.04
N ASP A 108 -14.05 -6.77 -0.17
CA ASP A 108 -14.78 -6.26 -1.33
C ASP A 108 -13.90 -5.50 -2.32
N VAL A 109 -12.58 -5.48 -2.11
CA VAL A 109 -11.64 -4.70 -2.91
C VAL A 109 -10.75 -5.62 -3.73
N THR A 110 -10.66 -5.35 -5.02
CA THR A 110 -9.73 -6.05 -5.90
C THR A 110 -8.32 -5.54 -5.69
N GLN A 111 -7.42 -6.42 -5.30
CA GLN A 111 -5.98 -6.14 -5.26
C GLN A 111 -5.32 -6.60 -6.55
N VAL A 112 -4.24 -5.91 -6.91
CA VAL A 112 -3.35 -6.29 -8.01
C VAL A 112 -1.95 -6.48 -7.45
N VAL A 113 -1.26 -7.50 -7.90
CA VAL A 113 0.14 -7.77 -7.52
C VAL A 113 1.05 -7.63 -8.73
N GLY A 114 2.26 -7.15 -8.51
CA GLY A 114 3.29 -7.04 -9.53
C GLY A 114 4.62 -7.62 -9.04
N ALA A 115 5.37 -8.24 -9.94
CA ALA A 115 6.64 -8.91 -9.68
C ALA A 115 7.82 -8.09 -10.20
N ALA A 116 8.63 -7.53 -9.32
CA ALA A 116 9.96 -7.04 -9.65
C ALA A 116 10.96 -8.21 -9.58
N LEU A 117 10.98 -9.04 -10.63
CA LEU A 117 11.89 -10.18 -10.73
C LEU A 117 13.30 -9.72 -11.02
N VAL A 118 14.27 -10.19 -10.25
CA VAL A 118 15.67 -9.76 -10.37
C VAL A 118 16.56 -10.94 -10.75
N ASP A 119 17.48 -10.69 -11.69
CA ASP A 119 18.49 -11.67 -12.10
C ASP A 119 19.82 -11.51 -11.34
N ASP A 120 20.74 -12.45 -11.56
CA ASP A 120 22.09 -12.45 -10.99
C ASP A 120 22.99 -11.32 -11.48
N ARG A 121 22.58 -10.59 -12.55
CA ARG A 121 23.25 -9.40 -13.08
C ARG A 121 22.67 -8.10 -12.51
N ARG A 122 21.83 -8.17 -11.47
CA ARG A 122 21.17 -7.02 -10.84
C ARG A 122 20.31 -6.21 -11.82
N ARG A 123 19.56 -6.90 -12.67
CA ARG A 123 18.59 -6.31 -13.58
C ARG A 123 17.19 -6.75 -13.17
N VAL A 124 16.22 -5.89 -13.33
CA VAL A 124 14.80 -6.21 -13.11
C VAL A 124 14.13 -6.55 -14.43
N LEU A 125 13.27 -7.56 -14.42
CA LEU A 125 12.40 -7.90 -15.53
C LEU A 125 11.23 -6.91 -15.58
N VAL A 126 10.98 -6.38 -16.77
CA VAL A 126 9.85 -5.52 -17.07
C VAL A 126 9.13 -6.04 -18.30
N ALA A 127 7.83 -5.82 -18.36
CA ALA A 127 6.97 -6.30 -19.44
C ALA A 127 6.28 -5.14 -20.14
N GLN A 128 6.16 -5.21 -21.45
CA GLN A 128 5.39 -4.23 -22.23
C GLN A 128 3.99 -4.76 -22.50
N ARG A 129 3.00 -3.99 -22.12
CA ARG A 129 1.60 -4.36 -22.29
C ARG A 129 1.22 -4.49 -23.74
N GLY A 130 0.72 -5.66 -24.14
CA GLY A 130 0.41 -5.98 -25.54
C GLY A 130 -0.94 -5.43 -26.01
N THR A 131 -1.93 -5.28 -25.12
CA THR A 131 -3.31 -4.95 -25.47
C THR A 131 -3.99 -4.02 -24.46
N GLY A 132 -5.16 -3.49 -24.82
CA GLY A 132 -5.97 -2.64 -23.94
C GLY A 132 -5.60 -1.16 -23.96
N GLY A 133 -6.20 -0.37 -23.06
CA GLY A 133 -6.06 1.09 -23.03
C GLY A 133 -4.68 1.62 -22.65
N LEU A 134 -3.80 0.76 -22.15
CA LEU A 134 -2.42 1.09 -21.75
C LEU A 134 -1.40 0.29 -22.58
N ALA A 135 -1.80 -0.22 -23.75
CA ALA A 135 -0.92 -0.96 -24.67
C ALA A 135 0.33 -0.12 -25.03
N GLY A 136 1.48 -0.78 -25.06
CA GLY A 136 2.77 -0.15 -25.34
C GLY A 136 3.47 0.46 -24.12
N LEU A 137 2.79 0.61 -22.98
CA LEU A 137 3.42 1.03 -21.73
C LEU A 137 4.06 -0.15 -21.01
N TRP A 138 5.05 0.15 -20.17
CA TRP A 138 5.79 -0.83 -19.38
C TRP A 138 5.23 -0.98 -17.98
N GLU A 139 5.26 -2.20 -17.45
CA GLU A 139 4.72 -2.56 -16.14
C GLU A 139 5.58 -3.66 -15.49
N PHE A 140 5.37 -3.87 -14.18
CA PHE A 140 5.80 -5.10 -13.54
C PHE A 140 4.81 -6.21 -13.91
N PRO A 141 5.27 -7.39 -14.41
CA PRO A 141 4.37 -8.50 -14.72
C PRO A 141 3.60 -8.93 -13.47
N GLY A 142 2.33 -9.29 -13.66
CA GLY A 142 1.44 -9.67 -12.57
C GLY A 142 -0.01 -9.33 -12.86
N GLY A 143 -0.90 -9.60 -11.92
CA GLY A 143 -2.32 -9.46 -12.16
C GLY A 143 -3.17 -9.38 -10.91
N LYS A 144 -4.44 -9.76 -11.02
CA LYS A 144 -5.42 -9.64 -9.95
C LYS A 144 -5.29 -10.77 -8.94
N VAL A 145 -5.39 -10.42 -7.66
CA VAL A 145 -5.55 -11.39 -6.58
C VAL A 145 -6.98 -11.95 -6.65
N GLU A 146 -7.11 -13.24 -6.81
CA GLU A 146 -8.39 -13.92 -6.83
C GLU A 146 -8.98 -14.10 -5.43
N ARG A 147 -10.29 -14.32 -5.35
CA ARG A 147 -10.97 -14.46 -4.08
C ARG A 147 -10.45 -15.66 -3.28
N GLY A 148 -9.94 -15.39 -2.08
CA GLY A 148 -9.38 -16.41 -1.19
C GLY A 148 -7.90 -16.72 -1.43
N GLU A 149 -7.29 -16.03 -2.36
CA GLU A 149 -5.88 -16.11 -2.66
C GLU A 149 -5.08 -15.09 -1.81
N SER A 150 -3.86 -15.42 -1.45
CA SER A 150 -2.93 -14.41 -0.90
C SER A 150 -2.15 -13.73 -2.02
N ASP A 151 -1.62 -12.54 -1.76
CA ASP A 151 -0.80 -11.78 -2.72
C ASP A 151 0.33 -12.64 -3.33
N LEU A 152 1.02 -13.42 -2.48
CA LEU A 152 2.16 -14.22 -2.93
C LEU A 152 1.74 -15.43 -3.78
N VAL A 153 0.56 -16.02 -3.51
CA VAL A 153 0.00 -17.10 -4.32
C VAL A 153 -0.41 -16.56 -5.68
N ALA A 154 -1.11 -15.42 -5.71
CA ALA A 154 -1.46 -14.72 -6.94
C ALA A 154 -0.23 -14.39 -7.78
N LEU A 155 0.81 -13.82 -7.15
CA LEU A 155 2.04 -13.45 -7.84
C LEU A 155 2.72 -14.64 -8.52
N VAL A 156 2.79 -15.79 -7.84
CA VAL A 156 3.36 -17.04 -8.41
C VAL A 156 2.50 -17.56 -9.55
N ARG A 157 1.18 -17.52 -9.43
CA ARG A 157 0.25 -17.95 -10.48
C ARG A 157 0.37 -17.06 -11.71
N GLU A 158 0.31 -15.73 -11.55
CA GLU A 158 0.39 -14.76 -12.65
C GLU A 158 1.74 -14.87 -13.39
N CYS A 159 2.86 -14.98 -12.70
CA CYS A 159 4.15 -15.19 -13.35
C CYS A 159 4.23 -16.50 -14.13
N ARG A 160 3.53 -17.54 -13.69
CA ARG A 160 3.45 -18.80 -14.46
C ARG A 160 2.59 -18.63 -15.70
N GLU A 161 1.45 -17.96 -15.60
CA GLU A 161 0.49 -17.75 -16.69
C GLU A 161 1.04 -16.80 -17.74
N GLU A 162 1.57 -15.64 -17.33
CA GLU A 162 2.02 -14.59 -18.24
C GLU A 162 3.45 -14.80 -18.79
N LEU A 163 4.33 -15.41 -18.00
CA LEU A 163 5.76 -15.51 -18.31
C LEU A 163 6.27 -16.96 -18.49
N GLY A 164 5.48 -17.97 -18.16
CA GLY A 164 5.88 -19.38 -18.22
C GLY A 164 6.89 -19.79 -17.14
N VAL A 165 7.11 -18.99 -16.10
CA VAL A 165 8.16 -19.25 -15.09
C VAL A 165 7.60 -19.49 -13.70
N GLY A 166 8.31 -20.34 -12.95
CA GLY A 166 8.16 -20.45 -11.50
C GLY A 166 9.05 -19.43 -10.81
N ILE A 167 8.53 -18.79 -9.78
CA ILE A 167 9.25 -17.75 -9.02
C ILE A 167 9.28 -18.06 -7.52
N THR A 168 10.25 -17.49 -6.82
CA THR A 168 10.24 -17.36 -5.36
C THR A 168 10.09 -15.88 -5.01
N PRO A 169 8.92 -15.44 -4.49
CA PRO A 169 8.74 -14.10 -3.95
C PRO A 169 9.67 -13.86 -2.75
N GLN A 170 10.11 -12.60 -2.57
CA GLN A 170 11.06 -12.23 -1.53
C GLN A 170 10.56 -11.06 -0.69
N SER A 171 10.89 -9.81 -1.06
CA SER A 171 10.62 -8.63 -0.26
C SER A 171 9.44 -7.83 -0.80
N PHE A 172 8.61 -7.31 0.10
CA PHE A 172 7.61 -6.30 -0.24
C PHE A 172 8.30 -4.97 -0.55
N LEU A 173 8.02 -4.40 -1.73
CA LEU A 173 8.63 -3.16 -2.20
C LEU A 173 7.75 -1.94 -1.98
N GLY A 174 6.43 -2.12 -2.07
CA GLY A 174 5.51 -1.01 -1.85
C GLY A 174 4.10 -1.28 -2.37
N GLU A 175 3.22 -0.34 -2.07
CA GLU A 175 1.82 -0.33 -2.50
C GLU A 175 1.43 1.06 -2.98
N VAL A 176 0.68 1.13 -4.05
CA VAL A 176 0.15 2.37 -4.63
C VAL A 176 -1.33 2.21 -4.98
N PRO A 177 -2.12 3.30 -4.90
CA PRO A 177 -3.50 3.27 -5.36
C PRO A 177 -3.57 3.15 -6.89
N LEU A 178 -4.58 2.40 -7.38
CA LEU A 178 -4.92 2.28 -8.80
C LEU A 178 -6.08 3.20 -9.20
N ASP A 179 -6.14 4.39 -8.63
CA ASP A 179 -7.22 5.35 -8.85
C ASP A 179 -7.34 5.70 -10.35
N GLY A 180 -8.46 5.32 -10.96
CA GLY A 180 -8.77 5.61 -12.35
C GLY A 180 -8.06 4.75 -13.41
N VAL A 181 -7.22 3.80 -13.03
CA VAL A 181 -6.46 2.96 -13.97
C VAL A 181 -7.21 1.66 -14.33
N VAL A 182 -8.04 1.16 -13.41
CA VAL A 182 -8.81 -0.08 -13.65
C VAL A 182 -10.21 0.26 -14.13
N ALA A 183 -10.50 -0.06 -15.40
CA ALA A 183 -11.85 0.09 -15.96
C ALA A 183 -12.85 -0.77 -15.16
N GLY A 184 -13.88 -0.13 -14.59
CA GLY A 184 -14.98 -0.80 -13.87
C GLY A 184 -14.81 -0.94 -12.36
N GLY A 185 -13.71 -0.47 -11.77
CA GLY A 185 -13.55 -0.38 -10.32
C GLY A 185 -14.15 0.91 -9.76
N ALA A 186 -14.73 0.86 -8.56
CA ALA A 186 -15.10 2.08 -7.85
C ALA A 186 -13.83 2.91 -7.58
N PRO A 187 -13.87 4.24 -7.72
CA PRO A 187 -12.72 5.10 -7.42
C PRO A 187 -12.17 4.81 -6.03
N GLY A 188 -10.87 4.55 -5.94
CA GLY A 188 -10.19 4.34 -4.67
C GLY A 188 -10.27 2.95 -4.05
N ALA A 189 -10.76 1.94 -4.79
CA ALA A 189 -10.96 0.61 -4.24
C ALA A 189 -9.81 -0.37 -4.56
N SER A 190 -8.99 -0.12 -5.58
CA SER A 190 -7.94 -1.04 -6.00
C SER A 190 -6.55 -0.50 -5.68
N THR A 191 -5.62 -1.40 -5.36
CA THR A 191 -4.20 -1.06 -5.18
C THR A 191 -3.31 -2.03 -5.94
N LEU A 192 -2.13 -1.55 -6.36
CA LEU A 192 -1.03 -2.36 -6.85
C LEU A 192 -0.03 -2.57 -5.72
N ARG A 193 0.29 -3.82 -5.42
CA ARG A 193 1.29 -4.25 -4.43
C ARG A 193 2.43 -4.95 -5.16
N VAL A 194 3.64 -4.42 -5.05
CA VAL A 194 4.81 -4.97 -5.75
C VAL A 194 5.74 -5.67 -4.78
N TRP A 195 6.18 -6.84 -5.20
CA TRP A 195 7.11 -7.70 -4.49
C TRP A 195 8.34 -7.98 -5.35
N SER A 196 9.50 -8.07 -4.74
CA SER A 196 10.66 -8.63 -5.42
C SER A 196 10.59 -10.15 -5.47
N GLY A 197 11.32 -10.76 -6.39
CA GLY A 197 11.43 -12.21 -6.51
C GLY A 197 12.51 -12.63 -7.45
N ALA A 198 12.77 -13.93 -7.48
CA ALA A 198 13.72 -14.57 -8.38
C ALA A 198 13.03 -15.68 -9.17
N ILE A 199 13.42 -15.85 -10.43
CA ILE A 199 13.00 -17.00 -11.25
C ILE A 199 13.71 -18.23 -10.75
N THR A 200 12.97 -19.30 -10.50
CA THR A 200 13.49 -20.57 -9.98
C THR A 200 13.28 -21.75 -10.91
N ALA A 201 12.39 -21.62 -11.91
CA ALA A 201 12.11 -22.67 -12.90
C ALA A 201 11.49 -22.08 -14.16
N GLY A 202 11.56 -22.82 -15.28
CA GLY A 202 10.96 -22.45 -16.56
C GLY A 202 11.85 -21.58 -17.40
N GLU A 203 11.37 -21.26 -18.60
CA GLU A 203 11.99 -20.33 -19.56
C GLU A 203 11.04 -19.16 -19.78
N LEU A 204 11.59 -17.94 -19.83
CA LEU A 204 10.80 -16.73 -20.04
C LEU A 204 10.14 -16.71 -21.43
N VAL A 205 8.83 -16.67 -21.44
CA VAL A 205 8.00 -16.54 -22.64
C VAL A 205 6.96 -15.45 -22.40
N ALA A 206 6.87 -14.49 -23.31
CA ALA A 206 5.83 -13.46 -23.26
C ALA A 206 4.51 -14.03 -23.79
N HIS A 207 3.64 -14.54 -22.91
CA HIS A 207 2.35 -15.07 -23.31
C HIS A 207 1.31 -13.98 -23.58
N GLU A 208 1.32 -12.92 -22.77
CA GLU A 208 0.34 -11.83 -22.83
C GLU A 208 0.97 -10.46 -23.14
N HIS A 209 2.29 -10.35 -23.02
CA HIS A 209 3.04 -9.12 -23.24
C HIS A 209 3.62 -9.05 -24.66
N SER A 210 3.77 -7.85 -25.21
CA SER A 210 4.41 -7.63 -26.51
C SER A 210 5.92 -7.74 -26.45
N GLU A 211 6.51 -7.44 -25.30
CA GLU A 211 7.96 -7.49 -25.09
C GLU A 211 8.30 -7.72 -23.62
N LEU A 212 9.44 -8.39 -23.36
CA LEU A 212 10.07 -8.53 -22.04
C LEU A 212 11.48 -7.97 -22.11
N ARG A 213 11.88 -7.20 -21.10
CA ARG A 213 13.26 -6.66 -20.98
C ARG A 213 13.83 -6.83 -19.59
N TRP A 214 15.12 -7.10 -19.54
CA TRP A 214 15.92 -6.99 -18.32
C TRP A 214 16.59 -5.64 -18.26
N LEU A 215 16.28 -4.80 -17.26
CA LEU A 215 16.80 -3.44 -17.13
C LEU A 215 17.69 -3.27 -15.91
N PRO A 216 18.88 -2.69 -16.08
CA PRO A 216 19.67 -2.21 -14.95
C PRO A 216 19.03 -0.95 -14.33
N ALA A 217 19.39 -0.65 -13.09
CA ALA A 217 18.82 0.47 -12.32
C ALA A 217 18.88 1.83 -13.04
N GLY A 218 19.91 2.08 -13.85
CA GLY A 218 20.08 3.35 -14.57
C GLY A 218 19.14 3.54 -15.77
N GLU A 219 18.50 2.50 -16.26
CA GLU A 219 17.62 2.55 -17.43
C GLU A 219 16.12 2.58 -17.08
N LEU A 220 15.78 2.42 -15.80
CA LEU A 220 14.38 2.36 -15.36
C LEU A 220 13.54 3.57 -15.76
N GLU A 221 14.10 4.77 -15.65
CA GLU A 221 13.40 6.02 -15.95
C GLU A 221 13.26 6.29 -17.46
N ALA A 222 13.95 5.54 -18.31
CA ALA A 222 13.94 5.74 -19.77
C ALA A 222 12.69 5.14 -20.44
N LEU A 223 11.94 4.32 -19.74
CA LEU A 223 10.75 3.66 -20.28
C LEU A 223 9.47 4.45 -19.98
N ASP A 224 8.50 4.30 -20.88
CA ASP A 224 7.14 4.81 -20.68
C ASP A 224 6.33 3.84 -19.80
N TRP A 225 6.43 4.01 -18.50
CA TRP A 225 5.76 3.19 -17.51
C TRP A 225 4.27 3.49 -17.41
N ILE A 226 3.50 2.47 -17.06
CA ILE A 226 2.15 2.66 -16.52
C ILE A 226 2.23 3.60 -15.30
N PRO A 227 1.36 4.61 -15.21
CA PRO A 227 1.44 5.63 -14.15
C PRO A 227 1.48 5.05 -12.72
N ALA A 228 0.83 3.90 -12.49
CA ALA A 228 0.79 3.25 -11.19
C ALA A 228 2.13 2.61 -10.79
N ASP A 229 2.98 2.21 -11.74
CA ASP A 229 4.27 1.56 -11.46
C ASP A 229 5.37 2.58 -11.15
N ARG A 230 5.29 3.79 -11.71
CA ARG A 230 6.32 4.83 -11.54
C ARG A 230 6.69 5.15 -10.09
N PRO A 231 5.74 5.29 -9.14
CA PRO A 231 6.08 5.58 -7.74
C PRO A 231 6.88 4.47 -7.04
N LEU A 232 6.91 3.26 -7.61
CA LEU A 232 7.63 2.11 -7.06
C LEU A 232 9.08 1.99 -7.56
N LEU A 233 9.46 2.71 -8.64
CA LEU A 233 10.81 2.67 -9.21
C LEU A 233 11.93 3.02 -8.22
N PRO A 234 11.78 4.00 -7.31
CA PRO A 234 12.80 4.25 -6.29
C PRO A 234 13.09 3.05 -5.38
N ALA A 235 12.05 2.28 -5.01
CA ALA A 235 12.20 1.07 -4.20
C ALA A 235 12.92 -0.04 -4.97
N VAL A 236 12.58 -0.24 -6.25
CA VAL A 236 13.26 -1.19 -7.14
C VAL A 236 14.72 -0.80 -7.34
N ARG A 237 15.02 0.49 -7.55
CA ARG A 237 16.39 1.00 -7.67
C ARG A 237 17.20 0.73 -6.40
N ALA A 238 16.61 0.96 -5.23
CA ALA A 238 17.25 0.68 -3.94
C ALA A 238 17.53 -0.82 -3.76
N LEU A 239 16.60 -1.69 -4.17
CA LEU A 239 16.79 -3.13 -4.19
C LEU A 239 17.99 -3.53 -5.05
N LEU A 240 18.04 -3.08 -6.31
CA LEU A 240 19.14 -3.42 -7.26
C LEU A 240 20.51 -2.92 -6.78
N ALA A 241 20.55 -1.87 -5.98
CA ALA A 241 21.78 -1.32 -5.41
C ALA A 241 22.31 -2.14 -4.20
N GLN A 242 21.46 -2.93 -3.55
CA GLN A 242 21.80 -3.73 -2.35
C GLN A 242 22.29 -5.14 -2.70
N LEU A 243 22.01 -5.62 -3.89
CA LEU A 243 22.46 -6.92 -4.42
C LEU A 243 23.89 -6.87 -4.94
#